data_fa5afaae5a32dfb7bb5c4cd7c52b21d7
#
_entry.id   fa5afaae5a32dfb7bb5c4cd7c52b21d7
#
_cell.length_a   1.000
_cell.length_b   1.000
_cell.length_c   1.000
_cell.angle_alpha   90.00
_cell.angle_beta   90.00
_cell.angle_gamma   90.00
#
_symmetry.space_group_name_H-M   'P 1'
#
loop_
_entity.id
_entity.type
_entity.pdbx_description
1 polymer ?
#
loop_
_entity_poly.entity_id
_entity_poly.type
_entity_poly.pdbx_seq_one_letter_code
_entity_poly.pdbx_strand_id
1 'polypeptide(L)'
;MKYLTEEQLIQINTRIIKRYTPKELIGIREPAALNAVIEAPKATAFGEEAYPTIFEKAAVLLLGIAGKQLFQNANKRTAVAATDIFFLIN
;
A
#
# COMPACT_ATOMS: atom_id res chain seq x y z
N MET A 1 -8.39 -5.27 13.67
CA MET A 1 -8.10 -4.69 12.34
C MET A 1 -6.99 -5.49 11.67
N LYS A 2 -7.22 -5.89 10.44
CA LYS A 2 -6.21 -6.61 9.64
C LYS A 2 -5.49 -5.62 8.72
N TYR A 3 -4.16 -5.72 8.68
CA TYR A 3 -3.32 -4.84 7.87
C TYR A 3 -2.63 -5.62 6.76
N LEU A 4 -2.29 -4.95 5.67
CA LEU A 4 -1.51 -5.55 4.61
C LEU A 4 -0.06 -5.67 5.02
N THR A 5 0.61 -6.72 4.56
CA THR A 5 2.05 -6.90 4.74
C THR A 5 2.80 -6.37 3.52
N GLU A 6 4.11 -6.17 3.67
CA GLU A 6 4.96 -5.79 2.52
C GLU A 6 4.85 -6.82 1.40
N GLU A 7 4.87 -8.11 1.74
CA GLU A 7 4.78 -9.20 0.76
C GLU A 7 3.48 -9.17 -0.01
N GLN A 8 2.36 -8.92 0.69
CA GLN A 8 1.06 -8.80 0.04
C GLN A 8 1.03 -7.62 -0.94
N LEU A 9 1.59 -6.49 -0.54
CA LEU A 9 1.63 -5.32 -1.41
C LEU A 9 2.50 -5.56 -2.64
N ILE A 10 3.64 -6.21 -2.47
CA ILE A 10 4.51 -6.60 -3.58
C ILE A 10 3.76 -7.52 -4.54
N GLN A 11 3.03 -8.51 -4.03
CA GLN A 11 2.24 -9.42 -4.84
C GLN A 11 1.14 -8.70 -5.63
N ILE A 12 0.47 -7.75 -5.01
CA ILE A 12 -0.56 -6.94 -5.67
C ILE A 12 0.05 -6.20 -6.86
N ASN A 13 1.17 -5.51 -6.64
CA ASN A 13 1.87 -4.79 -7.69
C ASN A 13 2.32 -5.71 -8.82
N THR A 14 2.92 -6.85 -8.48
CA THR A 14 3.39 -7.84 -9.45
C THR A 14 2.25 -8.35 -10.33
N ARG A 15 1.13 -8.70 -9.72
CA ARG A 15 -0.04 -9.20 -10.46
C ARG A 15 -0.63 -8.16 -11.41
N ILE A 16 -0.68 -6.91 -10.95
CA ILE A 16 -1.19 -5.80 -11.78
C ILE A 16 -0.31 -5.61 -13.01
N ILE A 17 1.01 -5.58 -12.83
CA ILE A 17 1.93 -5.41 -13.95
C ILE A 17 1.81 -6.58 -14.94
N LYS A 18 1.80 -7.81 -14.45
CA LYS A 18 1.68 -8.99 -15.31
C LYS A 18 0.38 -9.01 -16.10
N ARG A 19 -0.70 -8.51 -15.51
CA ARG A 19 -2.01 -8.52 -16.17
C ARG A 19 -2.19 -7.37 -17.17
N TYR A 20 -1.78 -6.16 -16.82
CA TYR A 20 -2.11 -4.96 -17.60
C TYR A 20 -0.94 -4.40 -18.40
N THR A 21 0.27 -4.52 -17.89
CA THR A 21 1.45 -3.94 -18.53
C THR A 21 2.65 -4.88 -18.43
N PRO A 22 2.54 -6.11 -19.00
CA PRO A 22 3.52 -7.18 -18.74
C PRO A 22 4.93 -6.90 -19.23
N LYS A 23 5.13 -5.85 -20.04
CA LYS A 23 6.46 -5.45 -20.49
C LYS A 23 7.16 -4.47 -19.56
N GLU A 24 6.43 -3.91 -18.58
CA GLU A 24 7.02 -3.00 -17.60
C GLU A 24 7.82 -3.75 -16.54
N LEU A 25 8.83 -3.09 -16.00
CA LEU A 25 9.67 -3.68 -14.95
C LEU A 25 8.87 -3.89 -13.66
N ILE A 26 9.06 -5.06 -13.06
CA ILE A 26 8.54 -5.39 -11.75
C ILE A 26 9.67 -5.20 -10.75
N GLY A 27 9.41 -4.51 -9.66
CA GLY A 27 10.39 -4.37 -8.60
C GLY A 27 10.09 -3.23 -7.65
N ILE A 28 10.74 -3.29 -6.49
CA ILE A 28 10.65 -2.25 -5.47
C ILE A 28 11.66 -1.16 -5.81
N ARG A 29 11.17 0.08 -5.80
CA ARG A 29 12.03 1.25 -6.00
C ARG A 29 12.55 1.81 -4.69
N GLU A 30 11.70 1.84 -3.66
CA GLU A 30 11.99 2.47 -2.38
C GLU A 30 11.67 1.52 -1.22
N PRO A 31 12.59 0.59 -0.87
CA PRO A 31 12.31 -0.41 0.18
C PRO A 31 12.00 0.19 1.55
N ALA A 32 12.73 1.24 1.95
CA ALA A 32 12.49 1.89 3.25
C ALA A 32 11.12 2.58 3.28
N ALA A 33 10.73 3.21 2.17
CA ALA A 33 9.42 3.84 2.06
C ALA A 33 8.29 2.80 2.06
N LEU A 34 8.52 1.62 1.47
CA LEU A 34 7.56 0.52 1.48
C LEU A 34 7.19 0.13 2.91
N ASN A 35 8.19 -0.08 3.77
CA ASN A 35 7.94 -0.39 5.17
C ASN A 35 7.17 0.74 5.87
N ALA A 36 7.60 1.98 5.68
CA ALA A 36 6.95 3.13 6.29
C ALA A 36 5.47 3.24 5.90
N VAL A 37 5.14 2.99 4.63
CA VAL A 37 3.77 3.04 4.14
C VAL A 37 2.91 1.94 4.75
N ILE A 38 3.44 0.73 4.86
CA ILE A 38 2.73 -0.41 5.45
C ILE A 38 2.45 -0.16 6.95
N GLU A 39 3.39 0.46 7.66
CA GLU A 39 3.25 0.73 9.08
C GLU A 39 2.39 1.96 9.40
N ALA A 40 2.29 2.91 8.47
CA ALA A 40 1.59 4.17 8.71
C ALA A 40 0.15 4.02 9.22
N PRO A 41 -0.69 3.11 8.70
CA PRO A 41 -2.06 2.94 9.20
C PRO A 41 -2.14 2.53 10.68
N LYS A 42 -1.07 1.93 11.21
CA LYS A 42 -1.00 1.48 12.61
C LYS A 42 -0.43 2.54 13.55
N ALA A 43 -0.04 3.70 13.04
CA ALA A 43 0.67 4.71 13.81
C ALA A 43 -0.14 5.17 15.03
N THR A 44 0.58 5.42 16.11
CA THR A 44 0.01 5.96 17.34
C THR A 44 0.71 7.27 17.70
N ALA A 45 0.00 8.14 18.41
CA ALA A 45 0.56 9.37 18.94
C ALA A 45 -0.01 9.57 20.34
N PHE A 46 0.88 9.75 21.31
CA PHE A 46 0.48 9.96 22.72
C PHE A 46 -0.42 8.84 23.26
N GLY A 47 -0.16 7.59 22.86
CA GLY A 47 -0.91 6.42 23.31
C GLY A 47 -2.23 6.20 22.60
N GLU A 48 -2.57 7.02 21.61
CA GLU A 48 -3.81 6.89 20.84
C GLU A 48 -3.51 6.63 19.37
N GLU A 49 -4.45 6.01 18.66
CA GLU A 49 -4.31 5.79 17.22
C GLU A 49 -4.31 7.13 16.48
N ALA A 50 -3.32 7.32 15.60
CA ALA A 50 -3.25 8.53 14.78
C ALA A 50 -4.38 8.55 13.73
N TYR A 51 -4.78 7.36 13.24
CA TYR A 51 -5.83 7.19 12.25
C TYR A 51 -6.87 6.20 12.78
N PRO A 52 -7.82 6.66 13.62
CA PRO A 52 -8.69 5.75 14.35
C PRO A 52 -9.77 5.05 13.52
N THR A 53 -10.16 5.61 12.37
CA THR A 53 -11.20 4.99 11.54
C THR A 53 -10.60 4.20 10.40
N ILE A 54 -11.36 3.23 9.88
CA ILE A 54 -10.95 2.46 8.70
C ILE A 54 -10.73 3.39 7.49
N PHE A 55 -11.53 4.44 7.37
CA PHE A 55 -11.42 5.39 6.25
C PHE A 55 -10.12 6.19 6.31
N GLU A 56 -9.74 6.64 7.51
CA GLU A 56 -8.47 7.34 7.71
C GLU A 56 -7.28 6.43 7.41
N LYS A 57 -7.34 5.18 7.89
CA LYS A 57 -6.29 4.19 7.62
C LYS A 57 -6.17 3.89 6.13
N ALA A 58 -7.30 3.73 5.45
CA ALA A 58 -7.32 3.50 4.01
C ALA A 58 -6.76 4.68 3.23
N ALA A 59 -7.09 5.89 3.62
CA ALA A 59 -6.59 7.11 2.98
C ALA A 59 -5.06 7.22 3.11
N VAL A 60 -4.52 6.95 4.29
CA VAL A 60 -3.07 6.97 4.52
C VAL A 60 -2.37 5.93 3.67
N LEU A 61 -2.94 4.73 3.57
CA LEU A 61 -2.40 3.66 2.73
C LEU A 61 -2.40 4.06 1.26
N LEU A 62 -3.54 4.54 0.76
CA LEU A 62 -3.70 4.94 -0.64
C LEU A 62 -2.70 6.04 -1.02
N LEU A 63 -2.66 7.11 -0.23
CA LEU A 63 -1.79 8.25 -0.50
C LEU A 63 -0.31 7.88 -0.38
N GLY A 64 0.02 7.02 0.58
CA GLY A 64 1.38 6.54 0.75
C GLY A 64 1.87 5.75 -0.46
N ILE A 65 1.08 4.79 -0.94
CA ILE A 65 1.48 3.97 -2.09
C ILE A 65 1.58 4.83 -3.35
N ALA A 66 0.55 5.65 -3.62
CA ALA A 66 0.52 6.46 -4.83
C ALA A 66 1.56 7.57 -4.83
N GLY A 67 1.78 8.23 -3.68
CA GLY A 67 2.63 9.39 -3.59
C GLY A 67 4.11 9.10 -3.44
N LYS A 68 4.48 7.98 -2.84
CA LYS A 68 5.88 7.62 -2.57
C LYS A 68 6.56 6.89 -3.72
N GLN A 69 5.81 6.49 -4.74
CA GLN A 69 6.36 5.72 -5.86
C GLN A 69 7.20 4.53 -5.38
N LEU A 70 6.58 3.65 -4.60
CA LEU A 70 7.24 2.52 -3.95
C LEU A 70 7.82 1.51 -4.94
N PHE A 71 7.19 1.37 -6.09
CA PHE A 71 7.53 0.39 -7.11
C PHE A 71 8.02 1.07 -8.38
N GLN A 72 8.67 0.31 -9.23
CA GLN A 72 9.14 0.83 -10.52
C GLN A 72 7.98 1.27 -11.42
N ASN A 73 6.85 0.57 -11.35
CA ASN A 73 5.68 0.85 -12.18
C ASN A 73 4.38 0.55 -11.46
N ALA A 74 3.27 1.04 -12.02
CA ALA A 74 1.90 0.74 -11.60
C ALA A 74 1.55 1.18 -10.16
N ASN A 75 2.18 2.24 -9.66
CA ASN A 75 1.97 2.69 -8.28
C ASN A 75 0.51 3.11 -8.01
N LYS A 76 -0.12 3.85 -8.92
CA LYS A 76 -1.50 4.31 -8.71
C LYS A 76 -2.50 3.15 -8.73
N ARG A 77 -2.35 2.22 -9.67
CA ARG A 77 -3.20 1.03 -9.75
C ARG A 77 -3.02 0.14 -8.51
N THR A 78 -1.77 -0.02 -8.08
CA THR A 78 -1.46 -0.78 -6.87
C THR A 78 -2.09 -0.13 -5.65
N ALA A 79 -2.04 1.20 -5.54
CA ALA A 79 -2.65 1.94 -4.44
C ALA A 79 -4.16 1.68 -4.37
N VAL A 80 -4.86 1.76 -5.50
CA VAL A 80 -6.30 1.52 -5.56
C VAL A 80 -6.63 0.08 -5.21
N ALA A 81 -5.93 -0.89 -5.80
CA ALA A 81 -6.18 -2.31 -5.54
C ALA A 81 -5.90 -2.68 -4.08
N ALA A 82 -4.80 -2.19 -3.51
CA ALA A 82 -4.46 -2.43 -2.12
C ALA A 82 -5.50 -1.85 -1.16
N THR A 83 -5.99 -0.66 -1.47
CA THR A 83 -7.03 -0.01 -0.66
C THR A 83 -8.33 -0.80 -0.70
N ASP A 84 -8.75 -1.28 -1.87
CA ASP A 84 -9.92 -2.13 -2.01
C ASP A 84 -9.78 -3.42 -1.20
N ILE A 85 -8.61 -4.07 -1.28
CA ILE A 85 -8.33 -5.28 -0.51
C ILE A 85 -8.37 -4.99 1.00
N PHE A 86 -7.80 -3.87 1.43
CA PHE A 86 -7.82 -3.47 2.83
C PHE A 86 -9.26 -3.35 3.35
N PHE A 87 -10.16 -2.73 2.59
CA PHE A 87 -11.57 -2.69 2.96
C PHE A 87 -12.21 -4.07 2.99
N LEU A 88 -11.89 -4.92 2.02
CA LEU A 88 -12.46 -6.27 1.94
C LEU A 88 -12.07 -7.16 3.12
N ILE A 89 -10.86 -7.05 3.61
CA ILE A 89 -10.40 -7.87 4.74
C ILE A 89 -10.81 -7.32 6.10
N ASN A 90 -11.39 -6.15 6.12
CA ASN A 90 -11.89 -5.51 7.35
C ASN A 90 -13.39 -5.23 7.25
#